data_0b4ea1fed07faea34db28369b0271731
#
_entry.id   0b4ea1fed07faea34db28369b0271731
#
_cell.length_a   1.000
_cell.length_b   1.000
_cell.length_c   1.000
_cell.angle_alpha   90.00
_cell.angle_beta   90.00
_cell.angle_gamma   90.00
#
_symmetry.space_group_name_H-M   'P 1'
#
loop_
_entity.id
_entity.type
_entity.pdbx_description
1 polymer ?
#
loop_
_entity_poly.entity_id
_entity_poly.type
_entity_poly.pdbx_seq_one_letter_code
_entity_poly.pdbx_strand_id
1 'polypeptide(L)'
;MKIKNKLCLLITIFMLTGCYNYRELNDLAITTAFGIDKDENGYKMTFQVVNTKKSSSQDNDSGNPKIIVYEQTGKTTQEAARKIILESPKRVYANHVVLLVINENVAKEGIENVLDLLFRDAESRKQYMVLISKGTTAKEILQTLTPLEAVNAQDILKSIIADSKYYGMSEDITLESLMESLINSKKEIIIPSIKLIGNKEISSSKENIESSNTSAKVILGEMAIFKNNKLVGYATEKESIALSYIRGKLKDTIVTMECPNNKDKYFSVELIGVKTKKKASKNKLEVTLDITGNGSIAEIYCDYNLEKIKTIDTLEKNIEKHLTNEIKNSIKSLNNRYQSDIYDFKELFYKTNPKFYNIIKKDYYDKYFNNIKININTDIKLIEKGTITKVIKDEE
;
A
#
# COMPACT_ATOMS: atom_id res chain seq x y z
N MET A 1 -13.41 66.75 3.05
CA MET A 1 -12.64 65.94 4.03
C MET A 1 -13.52 64.99 4.84
N LYS A 2 -14.70 65.33 5.33
CA LYS A 2 -15.55 64.49 6.20
C LYS A 2 -16.10 63.21 5.55
N ILE A 3 -16.41 63.20 4.23
CA ILE A 3 -16.99 62.05 3.53
C ILE A 3 -15.90 60.95 3.27
N LYS A 4 -14.68 61.33 2.87
CA LYS A 4 -13.58 60.40 2.65
C LYS A 4 -13.21 59.63 3.92
N ASN A 5 -13.20 60.32 5.09
CA ASN A 5 -12.89 59.68 6.37
C ASN A 5 -14.00 58.68 6.80
N LYS A 6 -15.26 58.97 6.50
CA LYS A 6 -16.38 58.04 6.76
C LYS A 6 -16.31 56.84 5.85
N LEU A 7 -15.93 57.00 4.58
CA LEU A 7 -15.76 55.91 3.64
C LEU A 7 -14.55 55.00 4.04
N CYS A 8 -13.42 55.59 4.44
CA CYS A 8 -12.30 54.82 4.96
C CYS A 8 -12.68 54.02 6.22
N LEU A 9 -13.42 54.63 7.16
CA LEU A 9 -13.88 53.92 8.37
C LEU A 9 -14.81 52.75 8.01
N LEU A 10 -15.70 52.93 7.05
CA LEU A 10 -16.59 51.86 6.58
C LEU A 10 -15.81 50.69 5.95
N ILE A 11 -14.80 50.97 5.12
CA ILE A 11 -13.92 49.97 4.51
C ILE A 11 -13.09 49.24 5.59
N THR A 12 -12.62 49.94 6.61
CA THR A 12 -11.87 49.34 7.71
C THR A 12 -12.74 48.38 8.53
N ILE A 13 -14.03 48.69 8.74
CA ILE A 13 -14.97 47.81 9.44
C ILE A 13 -15.23 46.54 8.61
N PHE A 14 -15.32 46.64 7.26
CA PHE A 14 -15.45 45.46 6.37
C PHE A 14 -14.17 44.59 6.34
N MET A 15 -12.99 45.13 6.58
CA MET A 15 -11.74 44.37 6.66
C MET A 15 -11.55 43.67 8.01
N LEU A 16 -12.34 43.98 9.04
CA LEU A 16 -12.28 43.33 10.36
C LEU A 16 -13.10 42.07 10.49
N THR A 17 -13.83 41.64 9.44
CA THR A 17 -14.61 40.42 9.44
C THR A 17 -13.78 39.16 9.09
N GLY A 18 -12.46 39.18 9.38
CA GLY A 18 -11.59 38.03 9.15
C GLY A 18 -11.61 37.08 10.34
N CYS A 19 -12.18 35.93 10.24
CA CYS A 19 -12.11 34.70 11.04
C CYS A 19 -13.48 34.02 11.18
N TYR A 20 -14.22 33.92 10.10
CA TYR A 20 -15.54 33.25 10.11
C TYR A 20 -15.48 31.74 10.45
N ASN A 21 -14.29 31.10 10.41
CA ASN A 21 -14.13 29.66 10.68
C ASN A 21 -13.04 29.36 11.72
N TYR A 22 -12.92 30.21 12.76
CA TYR A 22 -12.01 29.97 13.86
C TYR A 22 -12.42 28.71 14.63
N ARG A 23 -11.47 27.80 14.83
CA ARG A 23 -11.67 26.54 15.58
C ARG A 23 -10.54 26.44 16.61
N GLU A 24 -10.91 26.23 17.85
CA GLU A 24 -9.92 25.94 18.89
C GLU A 24 -9.38 24.51 18.74
N LEU A 25 -8.09 24.32 18.90
CA LEU A 25 -7.46 23.01 18.82
C LEU A 25 -8.04 22.03 19.86
N ASN A 26 -8.49 22.57 21.01
CA ASN A 26 -9.10 21.78 22.08
C ASN A 26 -10.45 21.16 21.70
N ASP A 27 -11.15 21.74 20.72
CA ASP A 27 -12.45 21.26 20.24
C ASP A 27 -12.31 20.24 19.10
N LEU A 28 -11.07 19.93 18.70
CA LEU A 28 -10.80 19.03 17.60
C LEU A 28 -10.36 17.65 18.10
N ALA A 29 -10.94 16.60 17.51
CA ALA A 29 -10.49 15.23 17.60
C ALA A 29 -9.48 14.97 16.48
N ILE A 30 -8.18 15.09 16.77
CA ILE A 30 -7.11 14.86 15.80
C ILE A 30 -7.14 13.41 15.38
N THR A 31 -7.66 13.17 14.17
CA THR A 31 -7.86 11.83 13.63
C THR A 31 -6.66 11.42 12.80
N THR A 32 -6.13 10.22 13.06
CA THR A 32 -4.95 9.66 12.39
C THR A 32 -5.29 8.55 11.41
N ALA A 33 -6.42 7.88 11.59
CA ALA A 33 -6.88 6.87 10.66
C ALA A 33 -8.40 6.75 10.63
N PHE A 34 -8.89 6.26 9.50
CA PHE A 34 -10.26 5.84 9.29
C PHE A 34 -10.35 4.33 9.07
N GLY A 35 -11.39 3.70 9.60
CA GLY A 35 -11.79 2.34 9.31
C GLY A 35 -13.21 2.30 8.73
N ILE A 36 -13.46 1.40 7.78
CA ILE A 36 -14.78 1.16 7.22
C ILE A 36 -15.07 -0.33 7.27
N ASP A 37 -16.01 -0.73 8.09
CA ASP A 37 -16.48 -2.10 8.24
C ASP A 37 -17.92 -2.23 7.73
N LYS A 38 -18.33 -3.46 7.42
CA LYS A 38 -19.71 -3.77 7.05
C LYS A 38 -20.56 -3.86 8.30
N ASP A 39 -21.78 -3.33 8.23
CA ASP A 39 -22.85 -3.52 9.20
C ASP A 39 -24.05 -4.20 8.55
N GLU A 40 -24.98 -4.74 9.33
CA GLU A 40 -26.17 -5.43 8.80
C GLU A 40 -26.98 -4.54 7.87
N ASN A 41 -27.15 -3.26 8.20
CA ASN A 41 -27.95 -2.31 7.45
C ASN A 41 -27.15 -1.12 6.86
N GLY A 42 -25.85 -1.29 6.68
CA GLY A 42 -25.00 -0.21 6.16
C GLY A 42 -23.52 -0.39 6.48
N TYR A 43 -22.93 0.62 7.11
CA TYR A 43 -21.50 0.68 7.37
C TYR A 43 -21.22 1.09 8.80
N LYS A 44 -20.09 0.59 9.33
CA LYS A 44 -19.46 1.10 10.55
C LYS A 44 -18.26 1.93 10.17
N MET A 45 -18.21 3.16 10.65
CA MET A 45 -17.00 3.99 10.53
C MET A 45 -16.27 4.05 11.86
N THR A 46 -15.01 3.73 11.80
CA THR A 46 -14.06 3.78 12.92
C THR A 46 -13.14 4.98 12.74
N PHE A 47 -12.92 5.71 13.83
CA PHE A 47 -12.05 6.88 13.89
C PHE A 47 -10.97 6.64 14.95
N GLN A 48 -9.73 6.56 14.52
CA GLN A 48 -8.60 6.56 15.45
C GLN A 48 -8.19 8.00 15.73
N VAL A 49 -8.27 8.40 16.98
CA VAL A 49 -8.02 9.77 17.45
C VAL A 49 -6.84 9.78 18.41
N VAL A 50 -5.99 10.78 18.31
CA VAL A 50 -4.90 10.99 19.28
C VAL A 50 -5.48 11.40 20.62
N ASN A 51 -5.07 10.71 21.68
CA ASN A 51 -5.42 11.07 23.05
C ASN A 51 -4.57 12.27 23.51
N THR A 52 -5.15 13.46 23.45
CA THR A 52 -4.48 14.71 23.83
C THR A 52 -4.52 15.04 25.33
N LYS A 53 -5.07 14.15 26.18
CA LYS A 53 -5.02 14.38 27.62
C LYS A 53 -3.56 14.42 28.07
N LYS A 54 -3.06 15.60 28.39
CA LYS A 54 -1.75 15.77 29.00
C LYS A 54 -1.75 15.07 30.36
N SER A 55 -0.73 14.27 30.65
CA SER A 55 -0.35 14.08 32.02
C SER A 55 0.17 15.43 32.51
N SER A 56 -0.61 16.04 33.37
CA SER A 56 -0.31 17.36 33.98
C SER A 56 0.78 17.26 35.06
N SER A 57 1.44 16.13 35.20
CA SER A 57 2.54 15.91 36.14
C SER A 57 3.80 15.54 35.37
N GLN A 58 4.88 16.16 35.74
CA GLN A 58 6.25 15.99 35.24
C GLN A 58 6.83 14.60 35.57
N ASP A 59 6.04 13.73 36.23
CA ASP A 59 6.43 12.40 36.65
C ASP A 59 5.58 11.33 35.96
N ASN A 60 6.27 10.47 35.26
CA ASN A 60 5.85 9.18 34.70
C ASN A 60 4.81 9.25 33.56
N ASP A 61 5.24 8.72 32.43
CA ASP A 61 4.37 8.30 31.33
C ASP A 61 3.13 7.64 31.91
N SER A 62 2.00 8.35 31.94
CA SER A 62 0.77 7.94 32.62
C SER A 62 0.12 6.76 31.92
N GLY A 63 0.89 5.78 31.53
CA GLY A 63 0.46 4.46 31.05
C GLY A 63 -0.83 4.38 30.21
N ASN A 64 -1.45 5.50 29.84
CA ASN A 64 -2.67 5.53 29.05
C ASN A 64 -2.38 5.40 27.56
N PRO A 65 -3.20 4.64 26.81
CA PRO A 65 -3.08 4.56 25.37
C PRO A 65 -3.05 5.95 24.75
N LYS A 66 -2.13 6.17 23.80
CA LYS A 66 -2.02 7.44 23.08
C LYS A 66 -3.07 7.61 21.99
N ILE A 67 -3.89 6.57 21.77
CA ILE A 67 -5.00 6.57 20.82
C ILE A 67 -6.31 6.23 21.53
N ILE A 68 -7.39 6.77 21.00
CA ILE A 68 -8.77 6.41 21.33
C ILE A 68 -9.46 6.04 20.02
N VAL A 69 -10.25 4.99 20.04
CA VAL A 69 -11.01 4.54 18.88
C VAL A 69 -12.49 4.74 19.14
N TYR A 70 -13.14 5.50 18.26
CA TYR A 70 -14.59 5.69 18.24
C TYR A 70 -15.19 4.97 17.05
N GLU A 71 -16.38 4.42 17.17
CA GLU A 71 -17.08 3.72 16.09
C GLU A 71 -18.56 4.10 16.08
N GLN A 72 -19.09 4.38 14.91
CA GLN A 72 -20.51 4.63 14.72
C GLN A 72 -21.04 3.93 13.47
N THR A 73 -22.34 3.61 13.49
CA THR A 73 -23.05 2.94 12.41
C THR A 73 -23.97 3.91 11.66
N GLY A 74 -24.12 3.67 10.36
CA GLY A 74 -25.05 4.42 9.52
C GLY A 74 -25.38 3.70 8.22
N LYS A 75 -26.46 4.07 7.57
CA LYS A 75 -26.81 3.57 6.23
C LYS A 75 -25.79 4.01 5.18
N THR A 76 -25.14 5.14 5.45
CA THR A 76 -24.04 5.67 4.64
C THR A 76 -22.84 5.98 5.53
N THR A 77 -21.66 6.05 4.94
CA THR A 77 -20.44 6.46 5.66
C THR A 77 -20.56 7.87 6.23
N GLN A 78 -21.28 8.79 5.53
CA GLN A 78 -21.54 10.15 6.00
C GLN A 78 -22.42 10.17 7.25
N GLU A 79 -23.49 9.36 7.29
CA GLU A 79 -24.35 9.24 8.46
C GLU A 79 -23.57 8.72 9.67
N ALA A 80 -22.78 7.65 9.47
CA ALA A 80 -21.92 7.09 10.51
C ALA A 80 -20.92 8.14 11.02
N ALA A 81 -20.26 8.87 10.11
CA ALA A 81 -19.32 9.92 10.45
C ALA A 81 -19.95 11.07 11.27
N ARG A 82 -21.20 11.44 10.98
CA ARG A 82 -21.91 12.49 11.72
C ARG A 82 -22.31 12.03 13.11
N LYS A 83 -22.67 10.76 13.28
CA LYS A 83 -23.05 10.19 14.58
C LYS A 83 -21.91 10.11 15.57
N ILE A 84 -20.65 10.25 15.14
CA ILE A 84 -19.49 10.20 16.06
C ILE A 84 -19.59 11.22 17.19
N ILE A 85 -20.31 12.33 16.97
CA ILE A 85 -20.53 13.35 18.00
C ILE A 85 -21.33 12.84 19.21
N LEU A 86 -22.02 11.71 19.05
CA LEU A 86 -22.76 11.06 20.15
C LEU A 86 -21.81 10.40 21.16
N GLU A 87 -20.58 10.05 20.73
CA GLU A 87 -19.55 9.46 21.60
C GLU A 87 -18.42 10.45 21.91
N SER A 88 -18.08 11.30 20.95
CA SER A 88 -17.01 12.29 21.09
C SER A 88 -17.57 13.71 21.10
N PRO A 89 -17.34 14.50 22.15
CA PRO A 89 -17.76 15.91 22.18
C PRO A 89 -16.93 16.78 21.24
N LYS A 90 -15.88 16.22 20.63
CA LYS A 90 -14.95 16.93 19.75
C LYS A 90 -15.27 16.63 18.29
N ARG A 91 -15.10 17.65 17.44
CA ARG A 91 -15.25 17.52 16.00
C ARG A 91 -14.08 16.73 15.39
N VAL A 92 -14.38 15.76 14.54
CA VAL A 92 -13.37 15.03 13.74
C VAL A 92 -12.55 16.02 12.90
N TYR A 93 -11.23 15.94 13.01
CA TYR A 93 -10.28 16.72 12.25
C TYR A 93 -9.38 15.81 11.41
N ALA A 94 -9.68 15.74 10.11
CA ALA A 94 -9.12 14.74 9.18
C ALA A 94 -7.77 15.12 8.55
N ASN A 95 -7.22 16.32 8.83
CA ASN A 95 -5.98 16.78 8.18
C ASN A 95 -4.72 16.00 8.55
N HIS A 96 -4.79 15.20 9.60
CA HIS A 96 -3.69 14.34 10.07
C HIS A 96 -3.91 12.85 9.79
N VAL A 97 -4.94 12.51 9.02
CA VAL A 97 -5.18 11.13 8.60
C VAL A 97 -4.04 10.67 7.70
N VAL A 98 -3.47 9.53 8.05
CA VAL A 98 -2.38 8.88 7.31
C VAL A 98 -2.80 7.53 6.75
N LEU A 99 -3.93 6.98 7.20
CA LEU A 99 -4.36 5.63 6.87
C LEU A 99 -5.88 5.51 6.75
N LEU A 100 -6.34 4.80 5.73
CA LEU A 100 -7.70 4.28 5.57
C LEU A 100 -7.65 2.75 5.51
N VAL A 101 -8.37 2.08 6.38
CA VAL A 101 -8.54 0.63 6.36
C VAL A 101 -9.97 0.29 5.95
N ILE A 102 -10.12 -0.46 4.86
CA ILE A 102 -11.43 -0.92 4.36
C ILE A 102 -11.54 -2.43 4.60
N ASN A 103 -12.61 -2.85 5.22
CA ASN A 103 -12.86 -4.27 5.45
C ASN A 103 -13.05 -5.03 4.13
N GLU A 104 -12.53 -6.27 4.05
CA GLU A 104 -12.63 -7.09 2.85
C GLU A 104 -14.07 -7.36 2.40
N ASN A 105 -15.03 -7.46 3.33
CA ASN A 105 -16.43 -7.67 2.98
C ASN A 105 -17.04 -6.43 2.31
N VAL A 106 -16.66 -5.23 2.75
CA VAL A 106 -17.00 -3.97 2.07
C VAL A 106 -16.39 -3.95 0.67
N ALA A 107 -15.12 -4.32 0.56
CA ALA A 107 -14.40 -4.33 -0.71
C ALA A 107 -14.97 -5.35 -1.71
N LYS A 108 -15.49 -6.50 -1.25
CA LYS A 108 -16.18 -7.50 -2.10
C LYS A 108 -17.50 -6.99 -2.70
N GLU A 109 -18.20 -6.10 -1.99
CA GLU A 109 -19.43 -5.48 -2.51
C GLU A 109 -19.14 -4.36 -3.51
N GLY A 110 -18.00 -3.68 -3.38
CA GLY A 110 -17.55 -2.56 -4.20
C GLY A 110 -17.16 -1.37 -3.35
N ILE A 111 -16.08 -0.68 -3.73
CA ILE A 111 -15.50 0.39 -2.91
C ILE A 111 -15.98 1.79 -3.27
N GLU A 112 -16.67 1.98 -4.40
CA GLU A 112 -17.05 3.32 -4.88
C GLU A 112 -17.96 4.05 -3.88
N ASN A 113 -18.97 3.36 -3.36
CA ASN A 113 -19.96 3.97 -2.47
C ASN A 113 -19.36 4.44 -1.15
N VAL A 114 -18.39 3.70 -0.62
CA VAL A 114 -17.76 4.03 0.67
C VAL A 114 -16.68 5.10 0.53
N LEU A 115 -16.15 5.29 -0.67
CA LEU A 115 -15.14 6.31 -0.95
C LEU A 115 -15.74 7.65 -1.39
N ASP A 116 -17.01 7.69 -1.82
CA ASP A 116 -17.67 8.91 -2.32
C ASP A 116 -17.59 10.06 -1.31
N LEU A 117 -17.85 9.79 -0.03
CA LEU A 117 -17.68 10.76 1.06
C LEU A 117 -16.26 11.35 1.07
N LEU A 118 -15.25 10.47 1.06
CA LEU A 118 -13.85 10.87 1.20
C LEU A 118 -13.35 11.63 -0.03
N PHE A 119 -13.91 11.33 -1.21
CA PHE A 119 -13.59 12.07 -2.43
C PHE A 119 -14.19 13.47 -2.45
N ARG A 120 -15.41 13.65 -1.90
CA ARG A 120 -16.10 14.94 -1.83
C ARG A 120 -15.63 15.83 -0.68
N ASP A 121 -15.03 15.27 0.35
CA ASP A 121 -14.51 16.04 1.47
C ASP A 121 -13.34 16.92 1.05
N ALA A 122 -13.57 18.24 1.03
CA ALA A 122 -12.55 19.23 0.68
C ALA A 122 -11.57 19.51 1.82
N GLU A 123 -11.90 19.16 3.07
CA GLU A 123 -11.04 19.40 4.24
C GLU A 123 -9.98 18.29 4.36
N SER A 124 -10.18 17.11 3.78
CA SER A 124 -9.27 15.97 3.89
C SER A 124 -8.19 16.01 2.81
N ARG A 125 -6.93 15.86 3.22
CA ARG A 125 -5.83 15.57 2.28
C ARG A 125 -6.01 14.15 1.76
N LYS A 126 -5.88 13.92 0.44
CA LYS A 126 -6.12 12.60 -0.18
C LYS A 126 -4.84 11.75 -0.30
N GLN A 127 -3.79 12.09 0.45
CA GLN A 127 -2.47 11.44 0.37
C GLN A 127 -2.26 10.34 1.41
N TYR A 128 -3.29 9.97 2.17
CA TYR A 128 -3.19 8.86 3.10
C TYR A 128 -3.30 7.50 2.42
N MET A 129 -2.60 6.52 2.98
CA MET A 129 -2.55 5.16 2.44
C MET A 129 -3.88 4.43 2.62
N VAL A 130 -4.20 3.56 1.66
CA VAL A 130 -5.40 2.71 1.70
C VAL A 130 -4.99 1.25 1.82
N LEU A 131 -5.64 0.52 2.74
CA LEU A 131 -5.41 -0.90 2.99
C LEU A 131 -6.73 -1.67 3.05
N ILE A 132 -6.67 -2.97 2.72
CA ILE A 132 -7.77 -3.91 2.91
C ILE A 132 -7.50 -4.78 4.15
N SER A 133 -8.37 -4.73 5.16
CA SER A 133 -8.26 -5.67 6.27
C SER A 133 -8.73 -7.06 5.85
N LYS A 134 -7.83 -8.05 5.96
CA LYS A 134 -8.05 -9.44 5.53
C LYS A 134 -8.28 -10.33 6.74
N GLY A 135 -9.46 -10.94 6.85
CA GLY A 135 -9.80 -11.85 7.96
C GLY A 135 -9.97 -11.18 9.31
N THR A 136 -10.12 -9.85 9.34
CA THR A 136 -10.26 -9.04 10.55
C THR A 136 -11.03 -7.76 10.21
N THR A 137 -11.58 -7.08 11.20
CA THR A 137 -12.26 -5.79 10.98
C THR A 137 -11.24 -4.65 10.88
N ALA A 138 -11.64 -3.56 10.23
CA ALA A 138 -10.84 -2.33 10.21
C ALA A 138 -10.66 -1.78 11.63
N LYS A 139 -11.70 -1.88 12.48
CA LYS A 139 -11.63 -1.51 13.90
C LYS A 139 -10.56 -2.30 14.64
N GLU A 140 -10.54 -3.65 14.52
CA GLU A 140 -9.53 -4.49 15.19
C GLU A 140 -8.10 -4.07 14.80
N ILE A 141 -7.86 -3.74 13.53
CA ILE A 141 -6.57 -3.21 13.08
C ILE A 141 -6.25 -1.88 13.78
N LEU A 142 -7.17 -0.92 13.75
CA LEU A 142 -6.93 0.43 14.24
C LEU A 142 -6.86 0.55 15.75
N GLN A 143 -7.48 -0.35 16.50
CA GLN A 143 -7.41 -0.36 17.96
C GLN A 143 -6.20 -1.10 18.52
N THR A 144 -5.51 -1.92 17.71
CA THR A 144 -4.36 -2.71 18.16
C THR A 144 -3.21 -1.79 18.59
N LEU A 145 -2.69 -1.98 19.79
CA LEU A 145 -1.52 -1.25 20.29
C LEU A 145 -0.25 -1.88 19.73
N THR A 146 0.65 -1.03 19.22
CA THR A 146 1.94 -1.43 18.64
C THR A 146 3.11 -0.96 19.52
N PRO A 147 4.20 -1.73 19.65
CA PRO A 147 5.27 -1.43 20.60
C PRO A 147 6.19 -0.30 20.16
N LEU A 148 6.35 -0.07 18.84
CA LEU A 148 7.34 0.88 18.31
C LEU A 148 6.78 2.30 18.18
N GLU A 149 5.49 2.43 17.89
CA GLU A 149 4.84 3.72 17.70
C GLU A 149 3.62 3.84 18.60
N ALA A 150 3.52 4.96 19.30
CA ALA A 150 2.41 5.23 20.19
C ALA A 150 1.05 5.36 19.47
N VAL A 151 1.07 5.68 18.18
CA VAL A 151 -0.07 5.73 17.26
C VAL A 151 0.12 4.65 16.21
N ASN A 152 -0.63 3.56 16.29
CA ASN A 152 -0.42 2.40 15.41
C ASN A 152 -0.60 2.73 13.92
N ALA A 153 -1.42 3.70 13.56
CA ALA A 153 -1.54 4.15 12.17
C ALA A 153 -0.20 4.65 11.60
N GLN A 154 0.66 5.26 12.44
CA GLN A 154 2.02 5.67 12.03
C GLN A 154 2.95 4.46 11.87
N ASP A 155 2.82 3.46 12.74
CA ASP A 155 3.58 2.22 12.64
C ASP A 155 3.26 1.48 11.34
N ILE A 156 1.97 1.32 11.04
CA ILE A 156 1.49 0.73 9.79
C ILE A 156 1.98 1.51 8.57
N LEU A 157 1.88 2.84 8.58
CA LEU A 157 2.38 3.70 7.50
C LEU A 157 3.86 3.48 7.24
N LYS A 158 4.69 3.48 8.31
CA LYS A 158 6.13 3.24 8.19
C LYS A 158 6.44 1.85 7.66
N SER A 159 5.66 0.84 8.06
CA SER A 159 5.79 -0.54 7.56
C SER A 159 5.50 -0.62 6.06
N ILE A 160 4.45 0.04 5.55
CA ILE A 160 4.14 0.09 4.11
C ILE A 160 5.29 0.73 3.34
N ILE A 161 5.79 1.88 3.82
CA ILE A 161 6.90 2.60 3.16
C ILE A 161 8.17 1.75 3.14
N ALA A 162 8.48 1.07 4.25
CA ALA A 162 9.64 0.19 4.34
C ALA A 162 9.51 -1.01 3.41
N ASP A 163 8.34 -1.69 3.41
CA ASP A 163 8.10 -2.83 2.54
C ASP A 163 8.16 -2.46 1.07
N SER A 164 7.48 -1.41 0.65
CA SER A 164 7.48 -0.94 -0.76
C SER A 164 8.88 -0.57 -1.25
N LYS A 165 9.78 -0.18 -0.32
CA LYS A 165 11.15 0.20 -0.64
C LYS A 165 12.13 -0.96 -0.62
N TYR A 166 12.04 -1.87 0.37
CA TYR A 166 13.09 -2.84 0.67
C TYR A 166 12.70 -4.30 0.42
N TYR A 167 11.41 -4.61 0.23
CA TYR A 167 10.94 -5.97 0.00
C TYR A 167 10.04 -6.08 -1.23
N GLY A 168 9.06 -5.17 -1.36
CA GLY A 168 8.24 -5.01 -2.56
C GLY A 168 6.97 -5.84 -2.59
N MET A 169 6.50 -6.37 -1.46
CA MET A 169 5.22 -7.08 -1.38
C MET A 169 4.02 -6.13 -1.43
N SER A 170 4.18 -4.90 -0.92
CA SER A 170 3.15 -3.86 -0.94
C SER A 170 3.53 -2.70 -1.87
N GLU A 171 2.52 -1.99 -2.37
CA GLU A 171 2.67 -0.71 -3.05
C GLU A 171 2.08 0.42 -2.20
N ASP A 172 2.61 1.62 -2.34
CA ASP A 172 2.14 2.86 -1.72
C ASP A 172 0.88 3.39 -2.42
N ILE A 173 -0.27 2.79 -2.13
CA ILE A 173 -1.56 3.16 -2.72
C ILE A 173 -2.23 4.23 -1.85
N THR A 174 -2.26 5.47 -2.35
CA THR A 174 -2.95 6.58 -1.69
C THR A 174 -4.40 6.68 -2.14
N LEU A 175 -5.24 7.36 -1.34
CA LEU A 175 -6.62 7.65 -1.74
C LEU A 175 -6.67 8.43 -3.07
N GLU A 176 -5.73 9.34 -3.31
CA GLU A 176 -5.63 10.09 -4.57
C GLU A 176 -5.39 9.16 -5.76
N SER A 177 -4.40 8.25 -5.66
CA SER A 177 -4.10 7.28 -6.73
C SER A 177 -5.24 6.29 -6.96
N LEU A 178 -5.96 5.93 -5.89
CA LEU A 178 -7.15 5.10 -5.98
C LEU A 178 -8.30 5.83 -6.69
N MET A 179 -8.52 7.11 -6.39
CA MET A 179 -9.50 7.94 -7.07
C MET A 179 -9.19 8.05 -8.57
N GLU A 180 -7.93 8.28 -8.94
CA GLU A 180 -7.51 8.28 -10.35
C GLU A 180 -7.82 6.95 -11.05
N SER A 181 -7.59 5.83 -10.37
CA SER A 181 -7.87 4.50 -10.93
C SER A 181 -9.37 4.24 -11.09
N LEU A 182 -10.21 4.69 -10.15
CA LEU A 182 -11.66 4.58 -10.24
C LEU A 182 -12.27 5.42 -11.39
N ILE A 183 -11.74 6.62 -11.61
CA ILE A 183 -12.18 7.51 -12.70
C ILE A 183 -11.67 6.99 -14.05
N ASN A 184 -10.50 6.38 -14.07
CA ASN A 184 -9.87 5.90 -15.29
C ASN A 184 -10.30 4.47 -15.63
N SER A 185 -11.30 4.30 -16.48
CA SER A 185 -11.80 2.99 -16.93
C SER A 185 -10.76 2.07 -17.60
N LYS A 186 -9.52 2.52 -17.74
CA LYS A 186 -8.40 1.76 -18.31
C LYS A 186 -7.49 1.16 -17.26
N LYS A 187 -7.73 1.40 -15.97
CA LYS A 187 -6.98 0.86 -14.86
C LYS A 187 -7.85 -0.06 -14.02
N GLU A 188 -7.27 -1.13 -13.53
CA GLU A 188 -7.84 -1.93 -12.46
C GLU A 188 -7.11 -1.62 -11.15
N ILE A 189 -7.81 -1.84 -10.07
CA ILE A 189 -7.35 -1.47 -8.73
C ILE A 189 -6.59 -2.64 -8.12
N ILE A 190 -5.49 -2.33 -7.45
CA ILE A 190 -4.85 -3.18 -6.46
C ILE A 190 -4.65 -2.37 -5.18
N ILE A 191 -4.78 -3.01 -4.03
CA ILE A 191 -4.60 -2.36 -2.72
C ILE A 191 -3.85 -3.34 -1.82
N PRO A 192 -2.82 -2.92 -1.07
CA PRO A 192 -2.15 -3.81 -0.13
C PRO A 192 -3.12 -4.23 0.98
N SER A 193 -2.96 -5.45 1.48
CA SER A 193 -3.77 -5.95 2.59
C SER A 193 -3.04 -5.87 3.92
N ILE A 194 -3.79 -5.97 5.01
CA ILE A 194 -3.31 -5.97 6.38
C ILE A 194 -4.06 -7.00 7.20
N LYS A 195 -3.37 -7.67 8.11
CA LYS A 195 -3.91 -8.75 8.94
C LYS A 195 -3.60 -8.50 10.41
N LEU A 196 -4.47 -8.96 11.29
CA LEU A 196 -4.20 -9.10 12.71
C LEU A 196 -3.97 -10.58 13.01
N ILE A 197 -2.83 -10.90 13.56
CA ILE A 197 -2.47 -12.26 13.97
C ILE A 197 -2.28 -12.34 15.48
N GLY A 198 -2.45 -13.52 16.05
CA GLY A 198 -2.32 -13.73 17.49
C GLY A 198 -3.62 -13.53 18.27
N ASN A 199 -3.51 -13.16 19.55
CA ASN A 199 -4.66 -13.01 20.44
C ASN A 199 -5.35 -11.64 20.25
N LYS A 200 -6.50 -11.64 19.58
CA LYS A 200 -7.27 -10.43 19.28
C LYS A 200 -7.85 -9.76 20.53
N GLU A 201 -8.17 -10.52 21.58
CA GLU A 201 -8.84 -10.00 22.77
C GLU A 201 -7.99 -8.99 23.53
N ILE A 202 -6.68 -9.22 23.58
CA ILE A 202 -5.76 -8.33 24.28
C ILE A 202 -5.09 -7.30 23.36
N SER A 203 -5.36 -7.34 22.06
CA SER A 203 -4.70 -6.51 21.06
C SER A 203 -4.79 -4.99 21.34
N SER A 204 -5.89 -4.55 21.94
CA SER A 204 -6.15 -3.15 22.30
C SER A 204 -5.78 -2.80 23.75
N SER A 205 -5.25 -3.75 24.51
CA SER A 205 -4.84 -3.55 25.90
C SER A 205 -3.34 -3.27 25.99
N LYS A 206 -2.89 -2.65 27.11
CA LYS A 206 -1.48 -2.44 27.40
C LYS A 206 -0.70 -3.76 27.51
N GLU A 207 -1.35 -4.81 27.98
CA GLU A 207 -0.78 -6.15 28.09
C GLU A 207 -0.14 -6.60 26.76
N ASN A 208 -0.72 -6.19 25.62
CA ASN A 208 -0.13 -6.50 24.31
C ASN A 208 1.27 -5.91 24.08
N ILE A 209 1.59 -4.78 24.71
CA ILE A 209 2.87 -4.06 24.50
C ILE A 209 3.81 -4.10 25.72
N GLU A 210 3.40 -4.68 26.84
CA GLU A 210 4.22 -4.82 28.05
C GLU A 210 5.22 -5.97 27.96
N SER A 211 5.02 -6.89 27.00
CA SER A 211 5.92 -8.01 26.75
C SER A 211 6.79 -7.76 25.51
N SER A 212 8.03 -8.21 25.53
CA SER A 212 8.94 -8.17 24.37
C SER A 212 8.42 -8.98 23.18
N ASN A 213 7.56 -9.97 23.40
CA ASN A 213 6.84 -10.71 22.38
C ASN A 213 5.36 -10.39 22.46
N THR A 214 4.89 -9.44 21.64
CA THR A 214 3.50 -9.04 21.59
C THR A 214 2.61 -10.21 21.22
N SER A 215 1.50 -10.39 21.98
CA SER A 215 0.56 -11.49 21.78
C SER A 215 -0.31 -11.31 20.54
N ALA A 216 -0.53 -10.07 20.12
CA ALA A 216 -1.21 -9.71 18.88
C ALA A 216 -0.33 -8.78 18.05
N LYS A 217 -0.28 -9.01 16.73
CA LYS A 217 0.55 -8.24 15.79
C LYS A 217 -0.26 -7.86 14.57
N VAL A 218 -0.14 -6.61 14.15
CA VAL A 218 -0.62 -6.15 12.85
C VAL A 218 0.52 -6.36 11.85
N ILE A 219 0.24 -7.10 10.77
CA ILE A 219 1.23 -7.37 9.71
C ILE A 219 0.67 -7.03 8.34
N LEU A 220 1.53 -6.56 7.46
CA LEU A 220 1.19 -6.39 6.05
C LEU A 220 0.90 -7.74 5.41
N GLY A 221 -0.02 -7.76 4.48
CA GLY A 221 -0.40 -8.92 3.70
C GLY A 221 -0.18 -8.67 2.21
N GLU A 222 -0.56 -9.66 1.44
CA GLU A 222 -0.43 -9.67 0.00
C GLU A 222 -1.35 -8.64 -0.66
N MET A 223 -1.12 -8.32 -1.94
CA MET A 223 -1.95 -7.39 -2.71
C MET A 223 -3.36 -7.94 -2.92
N ALA A 224 -4.36 -7.16 -2.55
CA ALA A 224 -5.76 -7.39 -2.87
C ALA A 224 -6.02 -7.02 -4.33
N ILE A 225 -6.63 -7.92 -5.08
CA ILE A 225 -6.90 -7.81 -6.51
C ILE A 225 -8.36 -7.45 -6.73
N PHE A 226 -8.58 -6.42 -7.53
CA PHE A 226 -9.92 -5.95 -7.86
C PHE A 226 -10.25 -6.19 -9.33
N LYS A 227 -11.53 -6.33 -9.61
CA LYS A 227 -12.12 -6.32 -10.94
C LYS A 227 -13.44 -5.57 -10.87
N ASN A 228 -13.62 -4.58 -11.76
CA ASN A 228 -14.82 -3.73 -11.75
C ASN A 228 -15.08 -3.15 -10.34
N ASN A 229 -14.05 -2.61 -9.69
CA ASN A 229 -14.07 -1.97 -8.36
C ASN A 229 -14.47 -2.89 -7.18
N LYS A 230 -14.52 -4.22 -7.40
CA LYS A 230 -14.81 -5.23 -6.38
C LYS A 230 -13.59 -6.10 -6.12
N LEU A 231 -13.35 -6.38 -4.86
CA LEU A 231 -12.32 -7.33 -4.44
C LEU A 231 -12.69 -8.74 -4.95
N VAL A 232 -11.82 -9.34 -5.77
CA VAL A 232 -12.00 -10.69 -6.32
C VAL A 232 -11.04 -11.71 -5.70
N GLY A 233 -10.04 -11.29 -4.95
CA GLY A 233 -9.11 -12.16 -4.23
C GLY A 233 -7.79 -11.48 -3.91
N TYR A 234 -6.78 -12.30 -3.63
CA TYR A 234 -5.46 -11.84 -3.22
C TYR A 234 -4.38 -12.52 -4.06
N ALA A 235 -3.35 -11.78 -4.37
CA ALA A 235 -2.11 -12.35 -4.88
C ALA A 235 -1.45 -13.22 -3.78
N THR A 236 -0.50 -14.05 -4.14
CA THR A 236 0.46 -14.63 -3.18
C THR A 236 1.58 -13.61 -2.93
N GLU A 237 2.45 -13.86 -1.95
CA GLU A 237 3.63 -13.05 -1.69
C GLU A 237 4.50 -12.87 -2.95
N LYS A 238 4.87 -13.98 -3.61
CA LYS A 238 5.66 -13.95 -4.85
C LYS A 238 4.97 -13.19 -5.98
N GLU A 239 3.65 -13.36 -6.12
CA GLU A 239 2.88 -12.63 -7.12
C GLU A 239 2.77 -11.14 -6.81
N SER A 240 2.70 -10.75 -5.53
CA SER A 240 2.71 -9.35 -5.09
C SER A 240 4.03 -8.68 -5.45
N ILE A 241 5.15 -9.33 -5.17
CA ILE A 241 6.48 -8.83 -5.56
C ILE A 241 6.60 -8.75 -7.10
N ALA A 242 6.10 -9.77 -7.82
CA ALA A 242 6.09 -9.74 -9.29
C ALA A 242 5.24 -8.58 -9.84
N LEU A 243 4.10 -8.25 -9.21
CA LEU A 243 3.31 -7.07 -9.55
C LEU A 243 4.11 -5.79 -9.38
N SER A 244 4.85 -5.64 -8.30
CA SER A 244 5.70 -4.47 -8.05
C SER A 244 6.80 -4.32 -9.11
N TYR A 245 7.39 -5.43 -9.59
CA TYR A 245 8.27 -5.41 -10.77
C TYR A 245 7.53 -4.92 -12.02
N ILE A 246 6.40 -5.55 -12.36
CA ILE A 246 5.65 -5.26 -13.59
C ILE A 246 5.16 -3.81 -13.60
N ARG A 247 4.68 -3.32 -12.47
CA ARG A 247 4.16 -1.97 -12.32
C ARG A 247 5.27 -0.91 -12.21
N GLY A 248 6.52 -1.32 -12.03
CA GLY A 248 7.69 -0.43 -11.92
C GLY A 248 7.71 0.34 -10.59
N LYS A 249 7.17 -0.28 -9.55
CA LYS A 249 7.11 0.28 -8.19
C LYS A 249 8.23 -0.20 -7.29
N LEU A 250 8.76 -1.39 -7.57
CA LEU A 250 9.86 -1.98 -6.82
C LEU A 250 11.14 -1.15 -6.97
N LYS A 251 11.83 -0.93 -5.85
CA LYS A 251 13.13 -0.24 -5.80
C LYS A 251 14.24 -1.19 -5.39
N ASP A 252 14.08 -1.81 -4.25
CA ASP A 252 15.04 -2.74 -3.70
C ASP A 252 14.30 -4.00 -3.23
N THR A 253 14.93 -5.16 -3.29
CA THR A 253 14.36 -6.43 -2.82
C THR A 253 15.44 -7.48 -2.65
N ILE A 254 15.11 -8.61 -2.07
CA ILE A 254 15.96 -9.78 -1.99
C ILE A 254 15.44 -10.89 -2.91
N VAL A 255 16.35 -11.55 -3.60
CA VAL A 255 16.04 -12.72 -4.44
C VAL A 255 16.86 -13.90 -3.91
N THR A 256 16.17 -14.94 -3.47
CA THR A 256 16.80 -16.17 -3.01
C THR A 256 16.52 -17.29 -4.00
N MET A 257 17.57 -18.01 -4.40
CA MET A 257 17.50 -19.05 -5.42
C MET A 257 18.26 -20.31 -5.00
N GLU A 258 17.81 -21.46 -5.51
CA GLU A 258 18.55 -22.72 -5.38
C GLU A 258 19.84 -22.67 -6.19
N CYS A 259 20.88 -23.34 -5.67
CA CYS A 259 22.11 -23.54 -6.42
C CYS A 259 21.86 -24.45 -7.63
N PRO A 260 22.36 -24.12 -8.84
CA PRO A 260 22.11 -24.91 -10.05
C PRO A 260 22.51 -26.39 -9.95
N ASN A 261 23.53 -26.69 -9.17
CA ASN A 261 24.10 -28.03 -9.04
C ASN A 261 23.74 -28.72 -7.71
N ASN A 262 23.03 -28.06 -6.80
CA ASN A 262 22.63 -28.62 -5.51
C ASN A 262 21.36 -27.90 -5.01
N LYS A 263 20.22 -28.60 -5.06
CA LYS A 263 18.91 -28.04 -4.70
C LYS A 263 18.72 -27.81 -3.19
N ASP A 264 19.59 -28.38 -2.35
CA ASP A 264 19.55 -28.19 -0.90
C ASP A 264 20.34 -26.96 -0.46
N LYS A 265 21.03 -26.30 -1.39
CA LYS A 265 21.82 -25.09 -1.15
C LYS A 265 21.23 -23.90 -1.88
N TYR A 266 21.35 -22.72 -1.28
CA TYR A 266 20.77 -21.48 -1.77
C TYR A 266 21.82 -20.38 -1.89
N PHE A 267 21.50 -19.37 -2.65
CA PHE A 267 22.17 -18.08 -2.60
C PHE A 267 21.15 -16.95 -2.67
N SER A 268 21.48 -15.85 -2.02
CA SER A 268 20.62 -14.68 -1.94
C SER A 268 21.35 -13.45 -2.46
N VAL A 269 20.63 -12.64 -3.22
CA VAL A 269 21.11 -11.41 -3.83
C VAL A 269 20.18 -10.28 -3.45
N GLU A 270 20.70 -9.22 -2.88
CA GLU A 270 19.98 -7.95 -2.75
C GLU A 270 19.99 -7.25 -4.10
N LEU A 271 18.82 -6.98 -4.64
CA LEU A 271 18.64 -6.15 -5.83
C LEU A 271 18.39 -4.71 -5.42
N ILE A 272 19.14 -3.78 -5.99
CA ILE A 272 19.16 -2.36 -5.63
C ILE A 272 18.90 -1.52 -6.87
N GLY A 273 18.05 -0.48 -6.69
CA GLY A 273 17.77 0.46 -7.77
C GLY A 273 17.06 -0.16 -8.97
N VAL A 274 16.18 -1.12 -8.70
CA VAL A 274 15.38 -1.79 -9.74
C VAL A 274 14.52 -0.78 -10.49
N LYS A 275 14.50 -0.89 -11.79
CA LYS A 275 13.69 -0.05 -12.68
C LYS A 275 13.04 -0.90 -13.75
N THR A 276 11.74 -0.68 -13.98
CA THR A 276 11.01 -1.31 -15.07
C THR A 276 10.52 -0.28 -16.06
N LYS A 277 10.85 -0.46 -17.34
CA LYS A 277 10.28 0.30 -18.46
C LYS A 277 9.28 -0.57 -19.19
N LYS A 278 8.04 -0.10 -19.29
CA LYS A 278 6.95 -0.77 -20.02
C LYS A 278 6.79 -0.14 -21.39
N LYS A 279 6.71 -0.96 -22.45
CA LYS A 279 6.45 -0.52 -23.82
C LYS A 279 5.40 -1.41 -24.46
N ALA A 280 4.39 -0.83 -25.09
CA ALA A 280 3.46 -1.56 -25.93
C ALA A 280 3.80 -1.38 -27.41
N SER A 281 3.51 -2.39 -28.21
CA SER A 281 3.57 -2.27 -29.67
C SER A 281 2.47 -1.34 -30.17
N LYS A 282 2.77 -0.56 -31.24
CA LYS A 282 1.78 0.35 -31.83
C LYS A 282 0.61 -0.38 -32.49
N ASN A 283 0.82 -1.56 -33.05
CA ASN A 283 -0.18 -2.24 -33.88
C ASN A 283 -0.31 -3.74 -33.60
N LYS A 284 0.29 -4.24 -32.51
CA LYS A 284 0.25 -5.66 -32.11
C LYS A 284 -0.13 -5.76 -30.63
N LEU A 285 -0.75 -6.87 -30.26
CA LEU A 285 -0.99 -7.22 -28.86
C LEU A 285 0.30 -7.71 -28.21
N GLU A 286 1.22 -6.79 -27.99
CA GLU A 286 2.56 -7.12 -27.48
C GLU A 286 3.02 -6.02 -26.50
N VAL A 287 3.48 -6.45 -25.34
CA VAL A 287 4.07 -5.61 -24.29
C VAL A 287 5.47 -6.11 -24.00
N THR A 288 6.41 -5.20 -23.87
CA THR A 288 7.78 -5.46 -23.43
C THR A 288 8.01 -4.83 -22.07
N LEU A 289 8.56 -5.60 -21.16
CA LEU A 289 9.02 -5.17 -19.84
C LEU A 289 10.55 -5.24 -19.85
N ASP A 290 11.21 -4.08 -19.82
CA ASP A 290 12.66 -3.97 -19.67
C ASP A 290 12.96 -3.71 -18.19
N ILE A 291 13.51 -4.69 -17.47
CA ILE A 291 13.80 -4.66 -16.04
C ILE A 291 15.32 -4.58 -15.86
N THR A 292 15.78 -3.57 -15.16
CA THR A 292 17.21 -3.36 -14.88
C THR A 292 17.44 -3.16 -13.39
N GLY A 293 18.58 -3.56 -12.87
CA GLY A 293 18.96 -3.37 -11.49
C GLY A 293 20.39 -3.79 -11.21
N ASN A 294 20.90 -3.40 -10.03
CA ASN A 294 22.18 -3.85 -9.52
C ASN A 294 21.97 -4.91 -8.46
N GLY A 295 22.88 -5.87 -8.35
CA GLY A 295 22.85 -6.93 -7.36
C GLY A 295 24.08 -6.88 -6.45
N SER A 296 23.84 -7.12 -5.16
CA SER A 296 24.86 -7.40 -4.16
C SER A 296 24.67 -8.83 -3.63
N ILE A 297 25.71 -9.67 -3.62
CA ILE A 297 25.61 -11.02 -3.08
C ILE A 297 25.55 -10.91 -1.56
N ALA A 298 24.38 -11.24 -0.98
CA ALA A 298 24.15 -11.22 0.46
C ALA A 298 24.64 -12.52 1.13
N GLU A 299 24.27 -13.67 0.55
CA GLU A 299 24.66 -14.99 1.04
C GLU A 299 24.88 -15.95 -0.12
N ILE A 300 25.82 -16.89 0.02
CA ILE A 300 26.06 -17.92 -0.97
C ILE A 300 26.55 -19.22 -0.31
N TYR A 301 25.74 -20.27 -0.43
CA TYR A 301 26.07 -21.62 0.02
C TYR A 301 26.47 -22.53 -1.15
N CYS A 302 26.37 -22.03 -2.37
CA CYS A 302 26.82 -22.72 -3.58
C CYS A 302 28.35 -22.73 -3.64
N ASP A 303 28.94 -23.81 -4.14
CA ASP A 303 30.38 -23.94 -4.32
C ASP A 303 30.85 -23.13 -5.55
N TYR A 304 30.86 -21.81 -5.42
CA TYR A 304 31.30 -20.87 -6.43
C TYR A 304 32.57 -20.13 -6.02
N ASN A 305 33.48 -19.95 -6.99
CA ASN A 305 34.59 -19.03 -6.84
C ASN A 305 34.23 -17.68 -7.45
N LEU A 306 33.92 -16.70 -6.59
CA LEU A 306 33.49 -15.36 -6.96
C LEU A 306 34.63 -14.47 -7.52
N GLU A 307 35.89 -14.94 -7.49
CA GLU A 307 37.01 -14.24 -8.12
C GLU A 307 36.99 -14.38 -9.65
N LYS A 308 36.34 -15.44 -10.16
CA LYS A 308 36.28 -15.72 -11.60
C LYS A 308 35.16 -14.93 -12.24
N ILE A 309 35.46 -14.10 -13.25
CA ILE A 309 34.49 -13.32 -14.04
C ILE A 309 33.39 -14.23 -14.61
N LYS A 310 33.77 -15.40 -15.16
CA LYS A 310 32.83 -16.38 -15.71
C LYS A 310 31.80 -16.86 -14.70
N THR A 311 32.14 -16.93 -13.43
CA THR A 311 31.22 -17.30 -12.34
C THR A 311 30.18 -16.19 -12.14
N ILE A 312 30.62 -14.92 -12.13
CA ILE A 312 29.74 -13.76 -11.99
C ILE A 312 28.76 -13.70 -13.17
N ASP A 313 29.24 -13.82 -14.41
CA ASP A 313 28.37 -13.83 -15.61
C ASP A 313 27.33 -14.97 -15.55
N THR A 314 27.71 -16.11 -14.98
CA THR A 314 26.79 -17.25 -14.82
C THR A 314 25.74 -16.95 -13.76
N LEU A 315 26.11 -16.34 -12.64
CA LEU A 315 25.17 -15.93 -11.60
C LEU A 315 24.19 -14.86 -12.13
N GLU A 316 24.67 -13.83 -12.80
CA GLU A 316 23.81 -12.80 -13.42
C GLU A 316 22.76 -13.45 -14.33
N LYS A 317 23.15 -14.35 -15.24
CA LYS A 317 22.22 -15.06 -16.13
C LYS A 317 21.21 -15.94 -15.38
N ASN A 318 21.62 -16.55 -14.27
CA ASN A 318 20.71 -17.36 -13.46
C ASN A 318 19.67 -16.48 -12.75
N ILE A 319 20.09 -15.34 -12.21
CA ILE A 319 19.19 -14.35 -11.60
C ILE A 319 18.18 -13.85 -12.62
N GLU A 320 18.64 -13.42 -13.80
CA GLU A 320 17.80 -12.92 -14.88
C GLU A 320 16.77 -13.96 -15.35
N LYS A 321 17.20 -15.20 -15.53
CA LYS A 321 16.32 -16.31 -15.89
C LYS A 321 15.30 -16.59 -14.81
N HIS A 322 15.70 -16.59 -13.55
CA HIS A 322 14.82 -16.80 -12.38
C HIS A 322 13.75 -15.73 -12.33
N LEU A 323 14.12 -14.45 -12.35
CA LEU A 323 13.20 -13.31 -12.33
C LEU A 323 12.22 -13.35 -13.51
N THR A 324 12.74 -13.59 -14.72
CA THR A 324 11.90 -13.71 -15.93
C THR A 324 10.84 -14.80 -15.77
N ASN A 325 11.22 -15.96 -15.22
CA ASN A 325 10.31 -17.08 -15.02
C ASN A 325 9.29 -16.79 -13.91
N GLU A 326 9.71 -16.22 -12.78
CA GLU A 326 8.79 -15.87 -11.69
C GLU A 326 7.75 -14.86 -12.14
N ILE A 327 8.16 -13.82 -12.86
CA ILE A 327 7.22 -12.80 -13.37
C ILE A 327 6.26 -13.43 -14.40
N LYS A 328 6.74 -14.26 -15.34
CA LYS A 328 5.87 -14.96 -16.30
C LYS A 328 4.85 -15.87 -15.62
N ASN A 329 5.30 -16.65 -14.64
CA ASN A 329 4.43 -17.57 -13.91
C ASN A 329 3.39 -16.80 -13.09
N SER A 330 3.78 -15.70 -12.47
CA SER A 330 2.88 -14.82 -11.71
C SER A 330 1.81 -14.21 -12.60
N ILE A 331 2.17 -13.69 -13.77
CA ILE A 331 1.20 -13.16 -14.75
C ILE A 331 0.21 -14.25 -15.16
N LYS A 332 0.71 -15.43 -15.53
CA LYS A 332 -0.13 -16.57 -15.95
C LYS A 332 -1.09 -16.98 -14.84
N SER A 333 -0.62 -17.11 -13.61
CA SER A 333 -1.42 -17.49 -12.45
C SER A 333 -2.50 -16.46 -12.13
N LEU A 334 -2.14 -15.17 -12.07
CA LEU A 334 -3.07 -14.07 -11.78
C LEU A 334 -4.13 -13.92 -12.88
N ASN A 335 -3.74 -14.02 -14.16
CA ASN A 335 -4.68 -13.95 -15.27
C ASN A 335 -5.68 -15.10 -15.22
N ASN A 336 -5.23 -16.32 -14.95
CA ASN A 336 -6.11 -17.49 -14.87
C ASN A 336 -7.14 -17.37 -13.73
N ARG A 337 -6.75 -16.78 -12.59
CA ARG A 337 -7.63 -16.65 -11.42
C ARG A 337 -8.59 -15.47 -11.52
N TYR A 338 -8.13 -14.32 -12.01
CA TYR A 338 -8.86 -13.07 -11.80
C TYR A 338 -9.34 -12.40 -13.08
N GLN A 339 -8.70 -12.66 -14.24
CA GLN A 339 -9.08 -12.02 -15.52
C GLN A 339 -9.18 -10.48 -15.36
N SER A 340 -8.19 -9.85 -14.73
CA SER A 340 -8.14 -8.43 -14.40
C SER A 340 -6.79 -7.84 -14.80
N ASP A 341 -6.80 -6.73 -15.55
CA ASP A 341 -5.58 -6.06 -16.05
C ASP A 341 -4.96 -5.16 -14.96
N ILE A 342 -4.49 -5.80 -13.92
CA ILE A 342 -3.79 -5.16 -12.78
C ILE A 342 -2.39 -4.66 -13.11
N TYR A 343 -1.96 -4.81 -14.37
CA TYR A 343 -0.64 -4.44 -14.88
C TYR A 343 -0.62 -3.07 -15.56
N ASP A 344 -1.80 -2.45 -15.76
CA ASP A 344 -2.03 -1.22 -16.52
C ASP A 344 -1.71 -1.35 -18.05
N PHE A 345 -1.81 -2.56 -18.63
CA PHE A 345 -1.53 -2.76 -20.06
C PHE A 345 -2.57 -2.09 -20.95
N LYS A 346 -3.83 -2.08 -20.54
CA LYS A 346 -4.93 -1.37 -21.21
C LYS A 346 -4.63 0.13 -21.34
N GLU A 347 -4.17 0.74 -20.27
CA GLU A 347 -3.75 2.15 -20.26
C GLU A 347 -2.49 2.36 -21.12
N LEU A 348 -1.54 1.43 -21.06
CA LEU A 348 -0.32 1.48 -21.85
C LEU A 348 -0.60 1.44 -23.35
N PHE A 349 -1.50 0.56 -23.83
CA PHE A 349 -1.96 0.54 -25.22
C PHE A 349 -2.63 1.86 -25.61
N TYR A 350 -3.49 2.41 -24.75
CA TYR A 350 -4.12 3.70 -25.00
C TYR A 350 -3.08 4.83 -25.16
N LYS A 351 -2.10 4.92 -24.26
CA LYS A 351 -1.03 5.93 -24.33
C LYS A 351 -0.12 5.76 -25.55
N THR A 352 0.11 4.51 -25.98
CA THR A 352 1.00 4.22 -27.11
C THR A 352 0.33 4.49 -28.46
N ASN A 353 -0.91 4.03 -28.65
CA ASN A 353 -1.69 4.23 -29.87
C ASN A 353 -3.19 4.23 -29.58
N PRO A 354 -3.83 5.40 -29.39
CA PRO A 354 -5.27 5.49 -29.14
C PRO A 354 -6.14 4.87 -30.24
N LYS A 355 -5.70 4.88 -31.50
CA LYS A 355 -6.45 4.27 -32.61
C LYS A 355 -6.47 2.74 -32.48
N PHE A 356 -5.33 2.12 -32.22
CA PHE A 356 -5.26 0.69 -31.96
C PHE A 356 -6.06 0.30 -30.70
N TYR A 357 -5.92 1.07 -29.63
CA TYR A 357 -6.71 0.85 -28.40
C TYR A 357 -8.24 0.88 -28.67
N ASN A 358 -8.72 1.79 -29.51
CA ASN A 358 -10.14 1.86 -29.84
C ASN A 358 -10.66 0.60 -30.57
N ILE A 359 -9.79 -0.14 -31.28
CA ILE A 359 -10.15 -1.42 -31.89
C ILE A 359 -10.30 -2.51 -30.83
N ILE A 360 -9.38 -2.56 -29.84
CA ILE A 360 -9.33 -3.66 -28.87
C ILE A 360 -10.21 -3.44 -27.64
N LYS A 361 -10.57 -2.19 -27.29
CA LYS A 361 -11.19 -1.82 -26.02
C LYS A 361 -12.52 -2.53 -25.72
N LYS A 362 -13.34 -2.77 -26.77
CA LYS A 362 -14.70 -3.33 -26.61
C LYS A 362 -14.66 -4.78 -26.13
N ASP A 363 -13.78 -5.57 -26.72
CA ASP A 363 -13.64 -7.00 -26.45
C ASP A 363 -12.33 -7.31 -25.69
N TYR A 364 -11.82 -6.32 -24.92
CA TYR A 364 -10.48 -6.41 -24.31
C TYR A 364 -10.30 -7.67 -23.47
N TYR A 365 -11.18 -7.91 -22.52
CA TYR A 365 -11.09 -9.09 -21.65
C TYR A 365 -11.51 -10.38 -22.33
N ASP A 366 -12.46 -10.33 -23.26
CA ASP A 366 -13.01 -11.54 -23.90
C ASP A 366 -12.09 -12.12 -24.98
N LYS A 367 -11.39 -11.23 -25.73
CA LYS A 367 -10.60 -11.66 -26.89
C LYS A 367 -9.11 -11.31 -26.81
N TYR A 368 -8.73 -10.24 -26.11
CA TYR A 368 -7.40 -9.67 -26.30
C TYR A 368 -6.50 -9.84 -25.08
N PHE A 369 -6.99 -9.68 -23.87
CA PHE A 369 -6.17 -9.63 -22.66
C PHE A 369 -5.28 -10.87 -22.46
N ASN A 370 -5.86 -12.07 -22.58
CA ASN A 370 -5.11 -13.32 -22.43
C ASN A 370 -4.19 -13.63 -23.60
N ASN A 371 -4.36 -12.94 -24.73
CA ASN A 371 -3.57 -13.11 -25.94
C ASN A 371 -2.44 -12.07 -26.07
N ILE A 372 -2.24 -11.22 -25.07
CA ILE A 372 -1.13 -10.27 -25.06
C ILE A 372 0.18 -11.05 -24.95
N LYS A 373 1.04 -10.90 -25.97
CA LYS A 373 2.40 -11.43 -25.91
C LYS A 373 3.25 -10.54 -24.99
N ILE A 374 3.77 -11.11 -23.91
CA ILE A 374 4.59 -10.38 -22.95
C ILE A 374 6.04 -10.82 -23.08
N ASN A 375 6.89 -9.89 -23.51
CA ASN A 375 8.33 -10.08 -23.56
C ASN A 375 8.95 -9.46 -22.30
N ILE A 376 9.78 -10.21 -21.61
CA ILE A 376 10.46 -9.76 -20.39
C ILE A 376 11.96 -9.85 -20.65
N ASN A 377 12.61 -8.69 -20.60
CA ASN A 377 14.05 -8.54 -20.68
C ASN A 377 14.55 -8.11 -19.31
N THR A 378 15.48 -8.87 -18.76
CA THR A 378 16.13 -8.58 -17.49
C THR A 378 17.60 -8.34 -17.71
N ASP A 379 18.15 -7.29 -17.11
CA ASP A 379 19.58 -6.93 -17.13
C ASP A 379 19.99 -6.56 -15.70
N ILE A 380 20.58 -7.54 -15.00
CA ILE A 380 21.02 -7.44 -13.63
C ILE A 380 22.53 -7.52 -13.56
N LYS A 381 23.17 -6.53 -12.95
CA LYS A 381 24.62 -6.46 -12.80
C LYS A 381 25.03 -6.67 -11.33
N LEU A 382 25.84 -7.67 -11.07
CA LEU A 382 26.42 -7.90 -9.77
C LEU A 382 27.58 -6.93 -9.55
N ILE A 383 27.34 -5.91 -8.73
CA ILE A 383 28.32 -4.83 -8.44
C ILE A 383 29.13 -5.09 -7.18
N GLU A 384 28.58 -5.87 -6.23
CA GLU A 384 29.21 -6.21 -4.96
C GLU A 384 29.22 -7.73 -4.76
N LYS A 385 30.37 -8.25 -4.36
CA LYS A 385 30.60 -9.68 -4.14
C LYS A 385 30.69 -10.04 -2.65
N GLY A 386 30.52 -9.06 -1.76
CA GLY A 386 30.85 -9.20 -0.34
C GLY A 386 32.35 -9.11 -0.07
N THR A 387 32.73 -9.14 1.21
CA THR A 387 34.13 -9.13 1.65
C THR A 387 34.81 -10.50 1.55
N ILE A 388 34.01 -11.58 1.45
CA ILE A 388 34.49 -12.96 1.35
C ILE A 388 34.21 -13.47 -0.05
N THR A 389 35.24 -13.81 -0.81
CA THR A 389 35.16 -14.26 -2.21
C THR A 389 35.06 -15.79 -2.35
N LYS A 390 35.28 -16.53 -1.27
CA LYS A 390 35.16 -18.00 -1.23
C LYS A 390 34.17 -18.43 -0.16
N VAL A 391 33.42 -19.48 -0.44
CA VAL A 391 32.54 -20.12 0.56
C VAL A 391 33.38 -20.64 1.71
N ILE A 392 33.00 -20.31 2.94
CA ILE A 392 33.61 -20.89 4.13
C ILE A 392 33.24 -22.38 4.11
N LYS A 393 34.25 -23.26 3.92
CA LYS A 393 34.08 -24.69 4.02
C LYS A 393 34.57 -25.11 5.40
N ASP A 394 33.83 -25.98 6.07
CA ASP A 394 34.41 -26.77 7.18
C ASP A 394 35.53 -27.60 6.58
N GLU A 395 36.76 -27.44 7.07
CA GLU A 395 37.82 -28.35 6.76
C GLU A 395 37.48 -29.71 7.42
N GLU A 396 37.20 -30.72 6.59
CA GLU A 396 37.09 -32.12 7.04
C GLU A 396 38.43 -32.64 7.50
#